data_8b1725ea9be22cffd041d6f7f50dc567
#
_entry.id   8b1725ea9be22cffd041d6f7f50dc567
#
_cell.length_a   1.000
_cell.length_b   1.000
_cell.length_c   1.000
_cell.angle_alpha   90.00
_cell.angle_beta   90.00
_cell.angle_gamma   90.00
#
_symmetry.space_group_name_H-M   'P 1'
#
loop_
_entity.id
_entity.type
_entity.pdbx_description
1 polymer ?
#
loop_
_entity_poly.entity_id
_entity_poly.type
_entity_poly.pdbx_seq_one_letter_code
_entity_poly.pdbx_strand_id
1 'polypeptide(L)'
;MTNLKQYLVFLADSAKKDLHNIHNYIVVNFYSQQSADGKIDLILSALETLEMFPEVCPLVSSRGYGEMTSDGKSYRYMPIESYLAFYYIDNHKVFVARILNAKQDWVKIFYK
;
A
#
# COMPACT_ATOMS: atom_id res chain seq x y z
N MET A 1 3.59 -29.34 10.61
CA MET A 1 3.58 -28.42 9.50
C MET A 1 3.68 -26.96 9.96
N THR A 2 4.48 -26.21 9.28
CA THR A 2 4.73 -24.83 9.66
C THR A 2 3.55 -23.93 9.27
N ASN A 3 3.18 -23.01 10.14
CA ASN A 3 2.21 -21.98 9.84
C ASN A 3 2.85 -21.00 8.85
N LEU A 4 2.26 -20.85 7.66
CA LEU A 4 2.79 -19.98 6.61
C LEU A 4 2.46 -18.49 6.84
N LYS A 5 1.39 -18.19 7.57
CA LYS A 5 1.02 -16.81 7.87
C LYS A 5 1.76 -16.37 9.12
N GLN A 6 2.78 -15.53 8.94
CA GLN A 6 3.60 -15.06 10.04
C GLN A 6 3.27 -13.65 10.48
N TYR A 7 2.60 -12.87 9.62
CA TYR A 7 2.33 -11.45 9.86
C TYR A 7 0.85 -11.16 9.77
N LEU A 8 0.42 -10.17 10.56
CA LEU A 8 -0.93 -9.62 10.49
C LEU A 8 -0.86 -8.31 9.71
N VAL A 9 -1.72 -8.16 8.71
CA VAL A 9 -1.73 -6.97 7.87
C VAL A 9 -2.89 -6.08 8.28
N PHE A 10 -2.59 -4.82 8.58
CA PHE A 10 -3.57 -3.81 8.96
C PHE A 10 -3.54 -2.66 7.96
N LEU A 11 -4.72 -2.13 7.65
CA LEU A 11 -4.85 -0.94 6.82
C LEU A 11 -5.10 0.25 7.73
N ALA A 12 -4.27 1.27 7.63
CA ALA A 12 -4.51 2.53 8.31
C ALA A 12 -5.76 3.20 7.72
N ASP A 13 -6.39 4.08 8.48
CA ASP A 13 -7.57 4.81 8.00
C ASP A 13 -7.26 5.57 6.71
N SER A 14 -6.08 6.16 6.61
CA SER A 14 -5.65 6.85 5.39
C SER A 14 -5.58 5.91 4.19
N ALA A 15 -5.12 4.67 4.38
CA ALA A 15 -5.09 3.68 3.30
C ALA A 15 -6.50 3.25 2.90
N LYS A 16 -7.40 3.09 3.86
CA LYS A 16 -8.81 2.79 3.57
C LYS A 16 -9.45 3.90 2.76
N LYS A 17 -9.16 5.14 3.13
CA LYS A 17 -9.65 6.31 2.40
C LYS A 17 -9.09 6.35 0.99
N ASP A 18 -7.81 6.00 0.82
CA ASP A 18 -7.20 5.93 -0.51
C ASP A 18 -7.94 4.90 -1.38
N LEU A 19 -8.27 3.73 -0.84
CA LEU A 19 -9.01 2.72 -1.58
C LEU A 19 -10.39 3.22 -2.00
N HIS A 20 -11.08 3.91 -1.09
CA HIS A 20 -12.38 4.48 -1.38
C HIS A 20 -12.28 5.51 -2.52
N ASN A 21 -11.26 6.36 -2.48
CA ASN A 21 -11.05 7.37 -3.52
C ASN A 21 -10.71 6.73 -4.87
N ILE A 22 -9.92 5.66 -4.87
CA ILE A 22 -9.60 4.90 -6.09
C ILE A 22 -10.88 4.33 -6.69
N HIS A 23 -11.72 3.73 -5.86
CA HIS A 23 -12.99 3.15 -6.30
C HIS A 23 -13.88 4.21 -6.94
N ASN A 24 -14.07 5.32 -6.25
CA ASN A 24 -14.91 6.43 -6.75
C ASN A 24 -14.38 6.99 -8.07
N TYR A 25 -13.06 7.15 -8.18
CA TYR A 25 -12.46 7.65 -9.41
C TYR A 25 -12.81 6.76 -10.60
N ILE A 26 -12.71 5.45 -10.41
CA ILE A 26 -12.99 4.51 -11.49
C ILE A 26 -14.49 4.53 -11.85
N VAL A 27 -15.37 4.55 -10.86
CA VAL A 27 -16.81 4.62 -11.11
C VAL A 27 -17.18 5.87 -11.90
N VAL A 28 -16.65 7.03 -11.49
CA VAL A 28 -16.99 8.31 -12.09
C VAL A 28 -16.41 8.45 -13.50
N ASN A 29 -15.17 8.01 -13.70
CA ASN A 29 -14.47 8.24 -14.98
C ASN A 29 -14.70 7.16 -16.01
N PHE A 30 -15.01 5.93 -15.60
CA PHE A 30 -15.18 4.82 -16.52
C PHE A 30 -16.60 4.24 -16.48
N TYR A 31 -17.48 4.81 -15.65
CA TYR A 31 -18.88 4.41 -15.55
C TYR A 31 -19.04 2.91 -15.30
N SER A 32 -18.14 2.32 -14.52
CA SER A 32 -18.15 0.88 -14.28
C SER A 32 -17.90 0.54 -12.83
N GLN A 33 -18.96 0.13 -12.15
CA GLN A 33 -18.90 -0.40 -10.80
C GLN A 33 -18.08 -1.70 -10.77
N GLN A 34 -18.25 -2.54 -11.78
CA GLN A 34 -17.56 -3.81 -11.86
C GLN A 34 -16.04 -3.62 -11.96
N SER A 35 -15.60 -2.67 -12.79
CA SER A 35 -14.18 -2.36 -12.94
C SER A 35 -13.60 -1.81 -11.64
N ALA A 36 -14.36 -0.97 -10.95
CA ALA A 36 -13.94 -0.41 -9.67
C ALA A 36 -13.77 -1.52 -8.61
N ASP A 37 -14.76 -2.40 -8.50
CA ASP A 37 -14.70 -3.51 -7.55
C ASP A 37 -13.53 -4.44 -7.86
N GLY A 38 -13.31 -4.73 -9.13
CA GLY A 38 -12.21 -5.59 -9.57
C GLY A 38 -10.85 -5.00 -9.22
N LYS A 39 -10.69 -3.69 -9.35
CA LYS A 39 -9.43 -3.02 -9.01
C LYS A 39 -9.17 -3.10 -7.51
N ILE A 40 -10.19 -2.86 -6.69
CA ILE A 40 -10.04 -2.96 -5.24
C ILE A 40 -9.69 -4.39 -4.83
N ASP A 41 -10.36 -5.38 -5.39
CA ASP A 41 -10.06 -6.79 -5.11
C ASP A 41 -8.62 -7.14 -5.46
N LEU A 42 -8.13 -6.64 -6.58
CA LEU A 42 -6.76 -6.86 -7.02
C LEU A 42 -5.76 -6.25 -6.01
N ILE A 43 -6.02 -5.02 -5.57
CA ILE A 43 -5.14 -4.36 -4.61
C ILE A 43 -5.14 -5.11 -3.27
N LEU A 44 -6.32 -5.49 -2.78
CA LEU A 44 -6.41 -6.22 -1.51
C LEU A 44 -5.73 -7.58 -1.59
N SER A 45 -5.87 -8.29 -2.71
CA SER A 45 -5.20 -9.57 -2.91
C SER A 45 -3.68 -9.42 -2.90
N ALA A 46 -3.17 -8.35 -3.52
CA ALA A 46 -1.73 -8.08 -3.52
C ALA A 46 -1.23 -7.78 -2.10
N LEU A 47 -1.98 -6.99 -1.32
CA LEU A 47 -1.61 -6.68 0.05
C LEU A 47 -1.61 -7.92 0.95
N GLU A 48 -2.46 -8.89 0.64
CA GLU A 48 -2.54 -10.13 1.39
C GLU A 48 -1.23 -10.91 1.36
N THR A 49 -0.44 -10.77 0.29
CA THR A 49 0.87 -11.44 0.19
C THR A 49 1.83 -10.97 1.27
N LEU A 50 1.60 -9.81 1.86
CA LEU A 50 2.43 -9.28 2.94
C LEU A 50 2.28 -10.10 4.23
N GLU A 51 1.27 -10.93 4.33
CA GLU A 51 1.14 -11.86 5.46
C GLU A 51 2.30 -12.86 5.52
N MET A 52 2.91 -13.13 4.38
CA MET A 52 3.98 -14.12 4.27
C MET A 52 5.34 -13.47 4.00
N PHE A 53 5.39 -12.47 3.13
CA PHE A 53 6.66 -11.94 2.62
C PHE A 53 6.72 -10.41 2.66
N PRO A 54 6.55 -9.78 3.84
CA PRO A 54 6.55 -8.31 3.88
C PRO A 54 7.92 -7.68 3.65
N GLU A 55 9.00 -8.46 3.77
CA GLU A 55 10.36 -7.93 3.60
C GLU A 55 10.88 -8.04 2.17
N VAL A 56 10.09 -8.61 1.26
CA VAL A 56 10.50 -8.76 -0.14
C VAL A 56 10.53 -7.41 -0.86
N CYS A 57 9.61 -6.51 -0.53
CA CYS A 57 9.54 -5.20 -1.17
C CYS A 57 10.62 -4.27 -0.63
N PRO A 58 11.17 -3.39 -1.47
CA PRO A 58 12.27 -2.53 -1.06
C PRO A 58 11.86 -1.42 -0.11
N LEU A 59 12.83 -0.92 0.63
CA LEU A 59 12.65 0.28 1.46
C LEU A 59 12.57 1.52 0.56
N VAL A 60 11.77 2.49 0.95
CA VAL A 60 11.67 3.76 0.24
C VAL A 60 13.03 4.46 0.21
N SER A 61 13.82 4.32 1.28
CA SER A 61 15.17 4.88 1.36
C SER A 61 16.09 4.41 0.24
N SER A 62 15.89 3.20 -0.28
CA SER A 62 16.71 2.66 -1.35
C SER A 62 16.53 3.44 -2.66
N ARG A 63 15.51 4.29 -2.76
CA ARG A 63 15.25 5.13 -3.93
C ARG A 63 15.80 6.55 -3.76
N GLY A 64 16.58 6.81 -2.72
CA GLY A 64 17.21 8.09 -2.51
C GLY A 64 16.33 9.15 -1.87
N TYR A 65 15.24 8.75 -1.24
CA TYR A 65 14.30 9.69 -0.62
C TYR A 65 14.47 9.79 0.90
N GLY A 66 15.61 9.35 1.41
CA GLY A 66 15.86 9.34 2.83
C GLY A 66 15.44 8.04 3.48
N GLU A 67 15.84 7.85 4.71
CA GLU A 67 15.62 6.58 5.40
C GLU A 67 14.27 6.48 6.07
N MET A 68 13.75 7.62 6.53
CA MET A 68 12.53 7.64 7.32
C MET A 68 11.67 8.83 6.95
N THR A 69 10.38 8.67 7.18
CA THR A 69 9.43 9.77 7.07
C THR A 69 9.49 10.61 8.36
N SER A 70 8.66 11.65 8.41
CA SER A 70 8.58 12.52 9.58
C SER A 70 8.17 11.79 10.86
N ASP A 71 7.53 10.63 10.75
CA ASP A 71 7.11 9.83 11.90
C ASP A 71 8.20 8.86 12.38
N GLY A 72 9.35 8.86 11.73
CA GLY A 72 10.50 8.02 12.15
C GLY A 72 10.38 6.56 11.74
N LYS A 73 9.46 6.20 10.87
CA LYS A 73 9.26 4.82 10.45
C LYS A 73 9.96 4.52 9.14
N SER A 74 10.43 3.28 9.00
CA SER A 74 11.11 2.82 7.78
C SER A 74 10.09 2.18 6.86
N TYR A 75 9.64 2.94 5.87
CA TYR A 75 8.60 2.48 4.96
C TYR A 75 9.17 1.68 3.80
N ARG A 76 8.39 0.68 3.39
CA ARG A 76 8.59 -0.08 2.16
C ARG A 76 7.49 0.27 1.19
N TYR A 77 7.72 -0.01 -0.09
CA TYR A 77 6.69 0.22 -1.10
C TYR A 77 6.51 -1.02 -1.95
N MET A 78 5.25 -1.30 -2.26
CA MET A 78 4.85 -2.42 -3.12
C MET A 78 4.14 -1.86 -4.34
N PRO A 79 4.71 -2.03 -5.54
CA PRO A 79 3.98 -1.66 -6.76
C PRO A 79 2.82 -2.64 -6.98
N ILE A 80 1.64 -2.09 -7.26
CA ILE A 80 0.45 -2.85 -7.60
C ILE A 80 -0.15 -2.18 -8.83
N GLU A 81 0.21 -2.64 -10.01
CA GLU A 81 -0.14 -2.00 -11.28
C GLU A 81 0.33 -0.54 -11.27
N SER A 82 -0.59 0.41 -11.42
CA SER A 82 -0.23 1.83 -11.43
C SER A 82 -0.22 2.47 -10.03
N TYR A 83 -0.32 1.67 -8.98
CA TYR A 83 -0.36 2.16 -7.61
C TYR A 83 0.86 1.71 -6.83
N LEU A 84 1.16 2.46 -5.76
CA LEU A 84 2.19 2.11 -4.80
C LEU A 84 1.55 2.03 -3.42
N ALA A 85 1.70 0.88 -2.77
CA ALA A 85 1.28 0.70 -1.39
C ALA A 85 2.48 0.92 -0.48
N PHE A 86 2.36 1.83 0.47
CA PHE A 86 3.42 2.16 1.42
C PHE A 86 3.09 1.53 2.77
N TYR A 87 4.02 0.77 3.31
CA TYR A 87 3.80 0.06 4.56
C TYR A 87 5.08 -0.02 5.37
N TYR A 88 4.94 -0.28 6.67
CA TYR A 88 6.07 -0.58 7.54
C TYR A 88 5.77 -1.81 8.35
N ILE A 89 6.83 -2.45 8.85
CA ILE A 89 6.74 -3.67 9.64
C ILE A 89 7.09 -3.33 11.08
N ASP A 90 6.28 -3.81 12.02
CA ASP A 90 6.52 -3.69 13.45
C ASP A 90 6.29 -5.06 14.07
N ASN A 91 7.38 -5.76 14.41
CA ASN A 91 7.36 -7.13 14.89
C ASN A 91 6.66 -8.05 13.87
N HIS A 92 5.52 -8.66 14.24
CA HIS A 92 4.77 -9.54 13.34
C HIS A 92 3.57 -8.84 12.70
N LYS A 93 3.56 -7.51 12.72
CA LYS A 93 2.47 -6.70 12.17
C LYS A 93 2.97 -5.88 11.00
N VAL A 94 2.14 -5.77 9.97
CA VAL A 94 2.40 -4.94 8.80
C VAL A 94 1.32 -3.87 8.76
N PHE A 95 1.73 -2.61 8.74
CA PHE A 95 0.79 -1.49 8.71
C PHE A 95 0.87 -0.80 7.35
N VAL A 96 -0.19 -0.92 6.57
CA VAL A 96 -0.29 -0.26 5.27
C VAL A 96 -0.79 1.16 5.51
N ALA A 97 0.07 2.15 5.24
CA ALA A 97 -0.20 3.54 5.56
C ALA A 97 -0.92 4.28 4.45
N ARG A 98 -0.49 4.09 3.20
CA ARG A 98 -1.06 4.80 2.05
C ARG A 98 -1.06 3.91 0.81
N ILE A 99 -2.00 4.18 -0.08
CA ILE A 99 -2.06 3.56 -1.41
C ILE A 99 -2.24 4.70 -2.40
N LEU A 100 -1.17 5.01 -3.15
CA LEU A 100 -1.12 6.20 -4.00
C LEU A 100 -0.85 5.81 -5.44
N ASN A 101 -1.34 6.62 -6.37
CA ASN A 101 -1.03 6.44 -7.78
C ASN A 101 0.45 6.75 -8.00
N ALA A 102 1.15 5.85 -8.69
CA ALA A 102 2.60 5.98 -8.91
C ALA A 102 2.96 7.21 -9.73
N LYS A 103 2.00 7.77 -10.49
CA LYS A 103 2.22 8.97 -11.30
C LYS A 103 2.02 10.27 -10.53
N GLN A 104 1.45 10.19 -9.31
CA GLN A 104 1.31 11.38 -8.46
C GLN A 104 2.67 11.76 -7.89
N ASP A 105 2.75 13.00 -7.40
CA ASP A 105 3.91 13.43 -6.63
C ASP A 105 3.77 12.86 -5.22
N TRP A 106 3.92 11.54 -5.11
CA TRP A 106 3.72 10.83 -3.86
C TRP A 106 4.74 11.23 -2.79
N VAL A 107 5.90 11.70 -3.22
CA VAL A 107 6.93 12.16 -2.28
C VAL A 107 6.39 13.30 -1.43
N LYS A 108 5.75 14.29 -2.05
CA LYS A 108 5.14 15.42 -1.33
C LYS A 108 4.01 14.96 -0.42
N ILE A 109 3.21 14.00 -0.88
CA ILE A 109 2.07 13.51 -0.11
C ILE A 109 2.56 12.73 1.11
N PHE A 110 3.55 11.87 0.90
CA PHE A 110 4.00 10.91 1.91
C PHE A 110 4.97 11.50 2.92
N TYR A 111 5.85 12.39 2.46
CA TYR A 111 6.91 12.99 3.28
C TYR A 111 6.58 14.41 3.76
N LYS A 112 5.38 14.63 4.12
CA LYS A 112 5.01 15.93 4.67
C LYS A 112 5.78 16.27 5.94
#